data_78a730c5a75443f3539480371e750cf1
#
_entry.id   78a730c5a75443f3539480371e750cf1
#
_cell.length_a   1.000
_cell.length_b   1.000
_cell.length_c   1.000
_cell.angle_alpha   90.00
_cell.angle_beta   90.00
_cell.angle_gamma   90.00
#
_symmetry.space_group_name_H-M   'P 1'
#
loop_
_entity.id
_entity.type
_entity.pdbx_description
1 polymer ?
#
loop_
_entity_poly.entity_id
_entity_poly.type
_entity_poly.pdbx_seq_one_letter_code
_entity_poly.pdbx_strand_id
1 'polypeptide(L)'
;MIFLASCSLNKVVNHHGVHNLEKKQKNLKINYTNKNDIYEMIGPPSTKSSFDNDIFIYIERKTSGTKLTKMGKKKLLLNDVLVLEIDNTGILLSKKFYNKDDMKKIKFEESITGVNYSKKSFIFNVLSSLRQKIDDPLGKK
;
A
#
# COMPACT_ATOMS: atom_id res chain seq x y z
N MET A 1 26.83 9.72 -44.78
CA MET A 1 25.98 8.72 -44.09
C MET A 1 25.86 9.12 -42.61
N ILE A 2 24.72 9.64 -42.16
CA ILE A 2 24.52 10.06 -40.78
C ILE A 2 23.77 8.95 -40.06
N PHE A 3 24.46 8.25 -39.14
CA PHE A 3 23.85 7.26 -38.27
C PHE A 3 23.08 7.98 -37.14
N LEU A 4 21.76 8.06 -37.23
CA LEU A 4 20.89 8.49 -36.12
C LEU A 4 20.80 7.32 -35.13
N ALA A 5 21.62 7.35 -34.08
CA ALA A 5 21.47 6.44 -32.93
C ALA A 5 20.15 6.75 -32.23
N SER A 6 19.14 5.91 -32.44
CA SER A 6 17.86 5.97 -31.73
C SER A 6 18.09 5.59 -30.28
N CYS A 7 18.28 6.56 -29.42
CA CYS A 7 18.31 6.36 -27.96
C CYS A 7 16.89 6.06 -27.48
N SER A 8 16.54 4.79 -27.27
CA SER A 8 15.30 4.40 -26.64
C SER A 8 15.39 4.73 -25.14
N LEU A 9 14.76 5.81 -24.71
CA LEU A 9 14.65 6.20 -23.30
C LEU A 9 13.77 5.17 -22.56
N ASN A 10 14.41 4.25 -21.87
CA ASN A 10 13.72 3.29 -21.01
C ASN A 10 12.99 4.02 -19.91
N LYS A 11 11.70 3.70 -19.76
CA LYS A 11 10.84 4.27 -18.74
C LYS A 11 11.28 3.74 -17.37
N VAL A 12 11.75 4.62 -16.49
CA VAL A 12 12.12 4.26 -15.11
C VAL A 12 10.87 3.94 -14.32
N VAL A 13 10.80 2.74 -13.77
CA VAL A 13 9.74 2.29 -12.87
C VAL A 13 10.33 2.12 -11.48
N ASN A 14 9.80 2.86 -10.51
CA ASN A 14 10.14 2.70 -9.10
C ASN A 14 9.12 1.76 -8.45
N HIS A 15 9.63 0.75 -7.74
CA HIS A 15 8.84 -0.21 -7.00
C HIS A 15 9.12 -0.07 -5.50
N HIS A 16 8.09 -0.03 -4.67
CA HIS A 16 8.15 0.04 -3.22
C HIS A 16 7.26 -1.02 -2.59
N GLY A 17 7.72 -1.60 -1.49
CA GLY A 17 7.01 -2.60 -0.71
C GLY A 17 7.18 -4.01 -1.27
N VAL A 18 6.18 -4.86 -1.02
CA VAL A 18 6.22 -6.28 -1.36
C VAL A 18 5.97 -6.50 -2.84
N HIS A 19 6.80 -7.32 -3.48
CA HIS A 19 6.62 -7.68 -4.88
C HIS A 19 5.52 -8.73 -5.07
N ASN A 20 4.66 -8.54 -6.08
CA ASN A 20 3.59 -9.48 -6.46
C ASN A 20 2.61 -9.79 -5.33
N LEU A 21 2.20 -8.77 -4.59
CA LEU A 21 1.33 -8.88 -3.42
C LEU A 21 0.00 -9.58 -3.75
N GLU A 22 -0.60 -9.26 -4.91
CA GLU A 22 -1.82 -9.89 -5.38
C GLU A 22 -1.69 -11.41 -5.54
N LYS A 23 -0.57 -11.90 -6.07
CA LYS A 23 -0.33 -13.34 -6.22
C LYS A 23 -0.09 -14.01 -4.86
N LYS A 24 0.71 -13.38 -4.01
CA LYS A 24 1.07 -13.91 -2.69
C LYS A 24 -0.15 -14.03 -1.79
N GLN A 25 -1.06 -13.05 -1.81
CA GLN A 25 -2.26 -13.08 -0.97
C GLN A 25 -3.23 -14.23 -1.31
N LYS A 26 -3.19 -14.77 -2.55
CA LYS A 26 -4.03 -15.90 -2.96
C LYS A 26 -3.67 -17.19 -2.23
N ASN A 27 -2.43 -17.34 -1.80
CA ASN A 27 -1.94 -18.52 -1.09
C ASN A 27 -2.33 -18.52 0.40
N LEU A 28 -2.77 -17.38 0.94
CA LEU A 28 -3.19 -17.27 2.34
C LEU A 28 -4.61 -17.82 2.52
N LYS A 29 -4.78 -18.76 3.44
CA LYS A 29 -6.07 -19.37 3.79
C LYS A 29 -6.50 -18.91 5.18
N ILE A 30 -7.70 -18.32 5.27
CA ILE A 30 -8.31 -17.90 6.53
C ILE A 30 -8.55 -19.13 7.42
N ASN A 31 -8.34 -18.99 8.72
CA ASN A 31 -8.43 -20.02 9.76
C ASN A 31 -7.44 -21.19 9.60
N TYR A 32 -6.43 -21.05 8.72
CA TYR A 32 -5.44 -22.08 8.49
C TYR A 32 -4.01 -21.58 8.50
N THR A 33 -3.74 -20.47 7.78
CA THR A 33 -2.39 -19.89 7.68
C THR A 33 -2.01 -19.25 9.01
N ASN A 34 -0.84 -19.59 9.53
CA ASN A 34 -0.33 -19.00 10.75
C ASN A 34 0.59 -17.79 10.47
N LYS A 35 0.95 -17.06 11.53
CA LYS A 35 1.79 -15.87 11.48
C LYS A 35 3.18 -16.14 10.86
N ASN A 36 3.78 -17.30 11.15
CA ASN A 36 5.09 -17.67 10.61
C ASN A 36 5.00 -17.98 9.11
N ASP A 37 3.94 -18.67 8.67
CA ASP A 37 3.70 -18.90 7.25
C ASP A 37 3.52 -17.59 6.48
N ILE A 38 2.86 -16.60 7.09
CA ILE A 38 2.72 -15.26 6.49
C ILE A 38 4.09 -14.59 6.31
N TYR A 39 4.96 -14.66 7.32
CA TYR A 39 6.31 -14.13 7.23
C TYR A 39 7.14 -14.85 6.16
N GLU A 40 7.01 -16.17 6.05
CA GLU A 40 7.74 -16.96 5.06
C GLU A 40 7.27 -16.67 3.63
N MET A 41 5.95 -16.61 3.40
CA MET A 41 5.37 -16.41 2.07
C MET A 41 5.47 -14.97 1.56
N ILE A 42 5.28 -13.99 2.44
CA ILE A 42 5.18 -12.58 2.05
C ILE A 42 6.41 -11.80 2.49
N GLY A 43 6.95 -12.12 3.68
CA GLY A 43 8.00 -11.36 4.35
C GLY A 43 7.45 -10.50 5.49
N PRO A 44 8.26 -9.58 6.03
CA PRO A 44 7.82 -8.67 7.08
C PRO A 44 6.76 -7.69 6.55
N PRO A 45 5.74 -7.34 7.38
CA PRO A 45 4.74 -6.36 6.99
C PRO A 45 5.32 -4.95 6.88
N SER A 46 4.72 -4.13 6.01
CA SER A 46 5.07 -2.71 5.89
C SER A 46 4.75 -1.94 7.17
N THR A 47 3.69 -2.32 7.86
CA THR A 47 3.35 -1.85 9.21
C THR A 47 2.54 -2.90 9.95
N LYS A 48 2.61 -2.86 11.28
CA LYS A 48 1.85 -3.73 12.18
C LYS A 48 1.22 -2.93 13.31
N SER A 49 0.08 -3.40 13.79
CA SER A 49 -0.58 -2.90 14.98
C SER A 49 -1.04 -4.08 15.83
N SER A 50 -0.95 -3.94 17.13
CA SER A 50 -1.36 -4.95 18.10
C SER A 50 -2.24 -4.26 19.15
N PHE A 51 -3.55 -4.43 19.01
CA PHE A 51 -4.51 -4.06 20.05
C PHE A 51 -5.09 -5.35 20.63
N ASP A 52 -6.27 -5.76 20.18
CA ASP A 52 -6.84 -7.06 20.56
C ASP A 52 -6.28 -8.21 19.69
N ASN A 53 -6.17 -7.96 18.39
CA ASN A 53 -5.58 -8.86 17.39
C ASN A 53 -4.39 -8.17 16.72
N ASP A 54 -3.44 -8.97 16.22
CA ASP A 54 -2.36 -8.45 15.39
C ASP A 54 -2.91 -8.07 14.00
N ILE A 55 -2.70 -6.83 13.60
CA ILE A 55 -3.03 -6.35 12.25
C ILE A 55 -1.75 -6.14 11.47
N PHE A 56 -1.58 -6.87 10.36
CA PHE A 56 -0.48 -6.72 9.44
C PHE A 56 -0.94 -6.02 8.17
N ILE A 57 -0.23 -4.98 7.77
CA ILE A 57 -0.51 -4.23 6.54
C ILE A 57 0.69 -4.36 5.62
N TYR A 58 0.43 -4.88 4.42
CA TYR A 58 1.39 -4.99 3.33
C TYR A 58 1.03 -4.03 2.22
N ILE A 59 2.02 -3.43 1.60
CA ILE A 59 1.83 -2.44 0.53
C ILE A 59 2.73 -2.84 -0.64
N GLU A 60 2.17 -2.83 -1.86
CA GLU A 60 2.92 -2.86 -3.11
C GLU A 60 2.56 -1.61 -3.91
N ARG A 61 3.58 -0.80 -4.24
CA ARG A 61 3.39 0.43 -5.00
C ARG A 61 4.38 0.52 -6.15
N LYS A 62 3.87 0.74 -7.37
CA LYS A 62 4.68 1.00 -8.56
C LYS A 62 4.36 2.37 -9.12
N THR A 63 5.39 3.17 -9.34
CA THR A 63 5.29 4.48 -9.97
C THR A 63 6.26 4.55 -11.16
N SER A 64 5.85 5.22 -12.22
CA SER A 64 6.74 5.50 -13.32
C SER A 64 7.08 6.98 -13.37
N GLY A 65 8.37 7.29 -13.59
CA GLY A 65 8.77 8.61 -14.01
C GLY A 65 8.15 8.93 -15.37
N THR A 66 7.62 10.12 -15.54
CA THR A 66 7.19 10.61 -16.86
C THR A 66 8.36 11.29 -17.55
N LYS A 67 8.32 11.34 -18.89
CA LYS A 67 9.30 12.08 -19.71
C LYS A 67 9.44 13.52 -19.21
N LEU A 68 10.61 14.11 -19.36
CA LEU A 68 10.94 15.51 -19.03
C LEU A 68 9.89 16.50 -19.56
N THR A 69 9.23 16.20 -20.68
CA THR A 69 8.16 16.99 -21.30
C THR A 69 6.89 17.15 -20.45
N LYS A 70 6.70 16.34 -19.39
CA LYS A 70 5.52 16.39 -18.49
C LYS A 70 5.87 16.87 -17.08
N MET A 71 6.88 17.75 -16.94
CA MET A 71 7.27 18.37 -15.67
C MET A 71 7.50 17.39 -14.52
N GLY A 72 8.02 16.17 -14.81
CA GLY A 72 8.39 15.20 -13.77
C GLY A 72 7.22 14.54 -13.01
N LYS A 73 5.98 14.74 -13.43
CA LYS A 73 4.81 14.11 -12.77
C LYS A 73 4.94 12.60 -12.78
N LYS A 74 4.99 11.98 -11.60
CA LYS A 74 5.01 10.52 -11.44
C LYS A 74 3.61 9.96 -11.72
N LYS A 75 3.54 8.89 -12.54
CA LYS A 75 2.28 8.17 -12.77
C LYS A 75 2.23 6.95 -11.84
N LEU A 76 1.16 6.81 -11.07
CA LEU A 76 0.89 5.62 -10.27
C LEU A 76 0.45 4.49 -11.21
N LEU A 77 1.22 3.40 -11.24
CA LEU A 77 0.94 2.22 -12.05
C LEU A 77 0.18 1.16 -11.27
N LEU A 78 0.62 0.91 -10.03
CA LEU A 78 0.06 -0.08 -9.12
C LEU A 78 0.03 0.51 -7.72
N ASN A 79 -1.03 0.19 -6.95
CA ASN A 79 -1.14 0.51 -5.53
C ASN A 79 -2.04 -0.52 -4.87
N ASP A 80 -1.42 -1.57 -4.38
CA ASP A 80 -2.11 -2.69 -3.74
C ASP A 80 -1.82 -2.66 -2.25
N VAL A 81 -2.86 -2.90 -1.46
CA VAL A 81 -2.79 -2.96 0.00
C VAL A 81 -3.48 -4.24 0.46
N LEU A 82 -2.77 -5.03 1.24
CA LEU A 82 -3.30 -6.22 1.89
C LEU A 82 -3.32 -6.00 3.39
N VAL A 83 -4.49 -6.13 4.00
CA VAL A 83 -4.71 -6.06 5.45
C VAL A 83 -5.03 -7.45 5.94
N LEU A 84 -4.23 -7.94 6.87
CA LEU A 84 -4.40 -9.24 7.54
C LEU A 84 -4.70 -9.00 9.00
N GLU A 85 -5.68 -9.70 9.54
CA GLU A 85 -6.01 -9.75 10.96
C GLU A 85 -5.67 -11.14 11.49
N ILE A 86 -4.83 -11.22 12.52
CA ILE A 86 -4.28 -12.43 13.10
C ILE A 86 -4.71 -12.45 14.57
N ASP A 87 -5.22 -13.57 15.03
CA ASP A 87 -5.65 -13.74 16.43
C ASP A 87 -4.47 -13.86 17.40
N ASN A 88 -4.78 -13.95 18.68
CA ASN A 88 -3.79 -14.11 19.75
C ASN A 88 -3.07 -15.46 19.70
N THR A 89 -3.60 -16.45 18.99
CA THR A 89 -2.96 -17.76 18.76
C THR A 89 -2.04 -17.75 17.55
N GLY A 90 -2.05 -16.66 16.78
CA GLY A 90 -1.23 -16.48 15.59
C GLY A 90 -1.88 -16.99 14.30
N ILE A 91 -3.19 -17.25 14.29
CA ILE A 91 -3.92 -17.74 13.11
C ILE A 91 -4.58 -16.58 12.37
N LEU A 92 -4.56 -16.61 11.04
CA LEU A 92 -5.18 -15.63 10.17
C LEU A 92 -6.71 -15.67 10.27
N LEU A 93 -7.33 -14.64 10.85
CA LEU A 93 -8.78 -14.50 10.99
C LEU A 93 -9.45 -13.90 9.77
N SER A 94 -8.84 -12.84 9.23
CA SER A 94 -9.39 -12.17 8.06
C SER A 94 -8.31 -11.62 7.14
N LYS A 95 -8.64 -11.51 5.85
CA LYS A 95 -7.81 -10.82 4.88
C LYS A 95 -8.66 -9.89 4.02
N LYS A 96 -8.16 -8.67 3.78
CA LYS A 96 -8.78 -7.69 2.89
C LYS A 96 -7.74 -7.19 1.91
N PHE A 97 -8.03 -7.27 0.64
CA PHE A 97 -7.17 -6.80 -0.43
C PHE A 97 -7.82 -5.61 -1.12
N TYR A 98 -7.05 -4.54 -1.27
CA TYR A 98 -7.46 -3.32 -1.95
C TYR A 98 -6.49 -3.05 -3.08
N ASN A 99 -7.01 -2.75 -4.25
CA ASN A 99 -6.21 -2.39 -5.41
C ASN A 99 -6.31 -0.88 -5.70
N LYS A 100 -5.66 -0.45 -6.76
CA LYS A 100 -5.66 0.96 -7.19
C LYS A 100 -7.08 1.49 -7.47
N ASP A 101 -8.01 0.66 -7.95
CA ASP A 101 -9.37 1.07 -8.33
C ASP A 101 -10.26 1.28 -7.11
N ASP A 102 -9.90 0.64 -5.98
CA ASP A 102 -10.54 0.84 -4.68
C ASP A 102 -10.15 2.19 -4.02
N MET A 103 -9.19 2.92 -4.60
CA MET A 103 -8.76 4.22 -4.09
C MET A 103 -9.85 5.27 -4.23
N LYS A 104 -10.52 5.58 -3.13
CA LYS A 104 -11.49 6.68 -3.09
C LYS A 104 -10.79 8.01 -2.88
N LYS A 105 -11.19 9.04 -3.64
CA LYS A 105 -10.81 10.43 -3.32
C LYS A 105 -11.55 10.83 -2.05
N ILE A 106 -10.79 11.04 -0.98
CA ILE A 106 -11.37 11.55 0.27
C ILE A 106 -11.62 13.04 0.06
N LYS A 107 -12.91 13.46 0.10
CA LYS A 107 -13.26 14.87 0.26
C LYS A 107 -13.08 15.20 1.75
N PHE A 108 -12.38 16.29 2.03
CA PHE A 108 -12.35 16.83 3.40
C PHE A 108 -13.77 17.32 3.72
N GLU A 109 -14.43 16.70 4.70
CA GLU A 109 -15.60 17.28 5.33
C GLU A 109 -15.09 18.11 6.52
N GLU A 110 -15.44 19.38 6.53
CA GLU A 110 -15.11 20.31 7.63
C GLU A 110 -16.01 20.10 8.88
N SER A 111 -16.89 19.10 8.85
CA SER A 111 -17.74 18.78 9.98
C SER A 111 -16.92 18.10 11.10
N ILE A 112 -16.88 18.71 12.27
CA ILE A 112 -16.30 18.13 13.49
C ILE A 112 -17.18 16.96 13.93
N THR A 113 -16.81 15.74 13.56
CA THR A 113 -17.47 14.54 14.04
C THR A 113 -16.85 14.10 15.36
N GLY A 114 -17.68 13.90 16.36
CA GLY A 114 -17.28 13.31 17.65
C GLY A 114 -16.63 11.94 17.40
N VAL A 115 -15.46 11.74 17.98
CA VAL A 115 -14.61 10.56 17.74
C VAL A 115 -15.22 9.34 18.44
N ASN A 116 -15.94 8.51 17.70
CA ASN A 116 -16.20 7.15 18.11
C ASN A 116 -15.04 6.27 17.66
N TYR A 117 -14.18 5.86 18.60
CA TYR A 117 -13.09 4.93 18.35
C TYR A 117 -13.62 3.55 18.00
N SER A 118 -14.00 3.33 16.75
CA SER A 118 -14.26 2.00 16.23
C SER A 118 -12.98 1.47 15.53
N LYS A 119 -12.76 0.16 15.58
CA LYS A 119 -11.62 -0.51 14.90
C LYS A 119 -11.48 -0.11 13.42
N LYS A 120 -12.57 0.29 12.75
CA LYS A 120 -12.60 0.81 11.37
C LYS A 120 -11.88 2.16 11.22
N SER A 121 -11.90 2.99 12.27
CA SER A 121 -11.28 4.33 12.26
C SER A 121 -9.76 4.26 12.27
N PHE A 122 -9.17 3.23 12.91
CA PHE A 122 -7.71 3.07 12.97
C PHE A 122 -7.10 2.79 11.58
N ILE A 123 -7.67 1.86 10.83
CA ILE A 123 -7.20 1.53 9.47
C ILE A 123 -7.34 2.75 8.56
N PHE A 124 -8.43 3.50 8.71
CA PHE A 124 -8.66 4.73 7.95
C PHE A 124 -7.59 5.80 8.28
N ASN A 125 -7.27 5.99 9.56
CA ASN A 125 -6.26 6.97 9.99
C ASN A 125 -4.84 6.59 9.53
N VAL A 126 -4.48 5.30 9.56
CA VAL A 126 -3.19 4.84 9.04
C VAL A 126 -3.09 5.05 7.53
N LEU A 127 -4.12 4.73 6.78
CA LEU A 127 -4.14 4.93 5.32
C LEU A 127 -4.15 6.41 4.94
N SER A 128 -4.82 7.27 5.69
CA SER A 128 -4.84 8.72 5.44
C SER A 128 -3.50 9.37 5.80
N SER A 129 -2.82 8.95 6.87
CA SER A 129 -1.51 9.49 7.26
C SER A 129 -0.40 9.08 6.28
N LEU A 130 -0.49 7.88 5.70
CA LEU A 130 0.39 7.46 4.61
C LEU A 130 0.19 8.32 3.35
N ARG A 131 -1.04 8.77 3.09
CA ARG A 131 -1.36 9.68 1.98
C ARG A 131 -0.77 11.07 2.20
N GLN A 132 -0.91 11.63 3.41
CA GLN A 132 -0.45 12.98 3.74
C GLN A 132 1.07 13.13 3.56
N LYS A 133 1.87 12.11 3.92
CA LYS A 133 3.33 12.08 3.67
C LYS A 133 3.72 11.98 2.20
N ILE A 134 2.79 11.64 1.32
CA ILE A 134 3.04 11.45 -0.11
C ILE A 134 2.70 12.73 -0.90
N ASP A 135 1.71 13.47 -0.44
CA ASP A 135 1.24 14.70 -1.13
C ASP A 135 2.03 15.95 -0.71
N ASP A 136 2.83 15.88 0.37
CA ASP A 136 3.69 16.98 0.84
C ASP A 136 5.20 16.59 0.73
N PRO A 137 5.78 16.63 -0.49
CA PRO A 137 7.18 16.24 -0.70
C PRO A 137 8.20 17.32 -0.30
N LEU A 138 7.77 18.52 0.05
CA LEU A 138 8.65 19.63 0.42
C LEU A 138 7.94 20.49 1.47
N GLY A 139 8.30 20.28 2.74
CA GLY A 139 7.88 21.15 3.82
C GLY A 139 8.22 22.59 3.47
N LYS A 140 7.20 23.41 3.23
CA LYS A 140 7.39 24.85 3.21
C LYS A 140 7.80 25.29 4.60
N LYS A 141 9.04 25.81 4.71
CA LYS A 141 9.45 26.65 5.82
C LYS A 141 8.58 27.88 5.90
#